data_5cee3c943c2cc6429f2484a7d27a8ecc
#
_entry.id   5cee3c943c2cc6429f2484a7d27a8ecc
#
_cell.length_a   1.000
_cell.length_b   1.000
_cell.length_c   1.000
_cell.angle_alpha   90.00
_cell.angle_beta   90.00
_cell.angle_gamma   90.00
#
_symmetry.space_group_name_H-M   'P 1'
#
loop_
_entity.id
_entity.type
_entity.pdbx_description
1 polymer ?
#
loop_
_entity_poly.entity_id
_entity_poly.type
_entity_poly.pdbx_seq_one_letter_code
_entity_poly.pdbx_strand_id
1 'polypeptide(L)'
;MWCPLDSVTADSGSVRFVVGSHLWPDLYQPNLFVSSMVIPGTEGSAVPDVEAMAQRGECQIVTFDTEPGDVTIHHARTIHGAGPNTSSRSRRAISLRYCGDDAVYLTRPGSPAKAHHVNVVEGAELHNDDCPIVWRRD
;
A
#
# COMPACT_ATOMS: atom_id res chain seq x y z
N MET A 1 -0.45 7.22 -1.28
CA MET A 1 0.65 8.12 -1.64
C MET A 1 1.84 7.83 -0.74
N TRP A 2 3.02 7.78 -1.28
CA TRP A 2 4.25 7.51 -0.55
C TRP A 2 5.28 8.60 -0.90
N CYS A 3 5.84 9.24 0.13
CA CYS A 3 6.72 10.40 0.01
C CYS A 3 8.06 10.05 0.69
N PRO A 4 9.16 9.96 -0.04
CA PRO A 4 10.48 9.75 0.54
C PRO A 4 10.95 10.98 1.33
N LEU A 5 11.62 10.75 2.45
CA LEU A 5 12.31 11.78 3.23
C LEU A 5 13.83 11.73 3.06
N ASP A 6 14.31 10.68 2.39
CA ASP A 6 15.71 10.47 2.01
C ASP A 6 15.75 10.07 0.55
N SER A 7 16.90 10.23 -0.11
CA SER A 7 17.12 9.66 -1.46
C SER A 7 16.94 8.15 -1.43
N VAL A 8 16.15 7.62 -2.33
CA VAL A 8 15.79 6.21 -2.40
C VAL A 8 16.19 5.62 -3.75
N THR A 9 16.94 4.56 -3.69
CA THR A 9 17.44 3.79 -4.84
C THR A 9 17.14 2.31 -4.65
N ALA A 10 17.42 1.49 -5.64
CA ALA A 10 17.15 0.05 -5.58
C ALA A 10 17.83 -0.63 -4.39
N ASP A 11 19.07 -0.25 -4.05
CA ASP A 11 19.85 -0.79 -2.94
C ASP A 11 19.38 -0.30 -1.56
N SER A 12 18.71 0.86 -1.49
CA SER A 12 18.07 1.36 -0.26
C SER A 12 16.63 0.85 -0.06
N GLY A 13 16.14 -0.01 -0.96
CA GLY A 13 14.82 -0.62 -0.88
C GLY A 13 13.71 0.27 -1.43
N SER A 14 13.87 0.78 -2.65
CA SER A 14 12.79 1.50 -3.34
C SER A 14 11.54 0.62 -3.50
N VAL A 15 10.38 1.26 -3.51
CA VAL A 15 9.11 0.56 -3.67
C VAL A 15 8.98 0.06 -5.10
N ARG A 16 8.57 -1.18 -5.23
CA ARG A 16 8.34 -1.89 -6.50
C ARG A 16 6.85 -2.11 -6.67
N PHE A 17 6.33 -1.93 -7.87
CA PHE A 17 4.92 -2.01 -8.19
C PHE A 17 4.69 -2.99 -9.33
N VAL A 18 3.69 -3.84 -9.19
CA VAL A 18 3.21 -4.69 -10.29
C VAL A 18 2.24 -3.88 -11.13
N VAL A 19 2.63 -3.59 -12.35
CA VAL A 19 1.87 -2.74 -13.28
C VAL A 19 0.49 -3.35 -13.55
N GLY A 20 -0.56 -2.55 -13.39
CA GLY A 20 -1.94 -2.96 -13.68
C GLY A 20 -2.57 -3.92 -12.66
N SER A 21 -1.86 -4.37 -11.63
CA SER A 21 -2.35 -5.37 -10.69
C SER A 21 -3.60 -4.94 -9.89
N HIS A 22 -3.89 -3.67 -9.78
CA HIS A 22 -5.12 -3.16 -9.17
C HIS A 22 -6.39 -3.53 -9.96
N LEU A 23 -6.24 -3.92 -11.24
CA LEU A 23 -7.32 -4.37 -12.12
C LEU A 23 -7.50 -5.90 -12.12
N TRP A 24 -6.62 -6.63 -11.44
CA TRP A 24 -6.76 -8.08 -11.35
C TRP A 24 -8.03 -8.46 -10.61
N PRO A 25 -8.70 -9.56 -11.01
CA PRO A 25 -10.02 -9.91 -10.47
C PRO A 25 -9.97 -10.29 -8.99
N ASP A 26 -8.87 -10.88 -8.56
CA ASP A 26 -8.75 -11.41 -7.21
C ASP A 26 -8.55 -10.32 -6.16
N LEU A 27 -9.11 -10.56 -4.98
CA LEU A 27 -8.73 -9.85 -3.77
C LEU A 27 -7.60 -10.64 -3.08
N TYR A 28 -6.48 -9.99 -2.84
CA TYR A 28 -5.33 -10.62 -2.20
C TYR A 28 -5.25 -10.31 -0.71
N GLN A 29 -4.84 -11.31 0.06
CA GLN A 29 -4.57 -11.13 1.48
C GLN A 29 -3.31 -10.25 1.67
N PRO A 30 -3.37 -9.27 2.58
CA PRO A 30 -2.18 -8.48 2.89
C PRO A 30 -1.15 -9.31 3.65
N ASN A 31 0.10 -9.09 3.35
CA ASN A 31 1.25 -9.66 4.08
C ASN A 31 1.72 -8.73 5.17
N LEU A 32 2.43 -9.28 6.15
CA LEU A 32 3.18 -8.49 7.11
C LEU A 32 4.34 -7.77 6.36
N PHE A 33 4.62 -6.51 6.74
CA PHE A 33 5.67 -5.71 6.08
C PHE A 33 7.07 -6.33 6.11
N VAL A 34 7.32 -7.23 7.06
CA VAL A 34 8.63 -7.82 7.29
C VAL A 34 8.74 -9.28 6.86
N SER A 35 7.67 -9.86 6.34
CA SER A 35 7.65 -11.27 5.93
C SER A 35 6.54 -11.54 4.92
N SER A 36 6.63 -12.70 4.24
CA SER A 36 5.58 -13.20 3.35
C SER A 36 4.37 -13.78 4.10
N MET A 37 4.37 -13.77 5.44
CA MET A 37 3.24 -14.25 6.22
C MET A 37 2.03 -13.35 6.01
N VAL A 38 0.90 -13.94 5.67
CA VAL A 38 -0.39 -13.24 5.62
C VAL A 38 -0.83 -12.80 7.01
N ILE A 39 -1.55 -11.70 7.07
CA ILE A 39 -2.20 -11.25 8.31
C ILE A 39 -3.32 -12.24 8.63
N PRO A 40 -3.29 -12.93 9.78
CA PRO A 40 -4.29 -13.94 10.13
C PRO A 40 -5.72 -13.39 10.11
N GLY A 41 -6.67 -14.20 9.62
CA GLY A 41 -8.08 -13.85 9.58
C GLY A 41 -8.49 -12.88 8.46
N THR A 42 -7.56 -12.47 7.60
CA THR A 42 -7.91 -11.68 6.41
C THR A 42 -8.43 -12.56 5.28
N GLU A 43 -9.41 -12.07 4.55
CA GLU A 43 -10.00 -12.75 3.39
C GLU A 43 -9.21 -12.46 2.12
N GLY A 44 -9.31 -13.39 1.15
CA GLY A 44 -8.71 -13.26 -0.18
C GLY A 44 -7.78 -14.42 -0.53
N SER A 45 -7.25 -14.36 -1.72
CA SER A 45 -6.23 -15.30 -2.23
C SER A 45 -4.84 -14.93 -1.73
N ALA A 46 -3.94 -15.89 -1.68
CA ALA A 46 -2.52 -15.59 -1.47
C ALA A 46 -2.00 -14.73 -2.62
N VAL A 47 -1.13 -13.77 -2.30
CA VAL A 47 -0.44 -12.98 -3.34
C VAL A 47 0.40 -13.96 -4.19
N PRO A 48 0.25 -13.96 -5.53
CA PRO A 48 1.02 -14.85 -6.39
C PRO A 48 2.51 -14.50 -6.35
N ASP A 49 3.34 -15.44 -6.76
CA ASP A 49 4.78 -15.19 -6.96
C ASP A 49 4.97 -14.28 -8.18
N VAL A 50 4.87 -12.96 -7.93
CA VAL A 50 4.99 -11.94 -8.98
C VAL A 50 6.39 -11.88 -9.59
N GLU A 51 7.43 -12.32 -8.87
CA GLU A 51 8.79 -12.40 -9.41
C GLU A 51 8.87 -13.50 -10.47
N ALA A 52 8.35 -14.67 -10.17
CA ALA A 52 8.28 -15.76 -11.15
C ALA A 52 7.36 -15.40 -12.33
N MET A 53 6.26 -14.71 -12.08
CA MET A 53 5.38 -14.21 -13.15
C MET A 53 6.11 -13.22 -14.07
N ALA A 54 6.86 -12.28 -13.51
CA ALA A 54 7.64 -11.32 -14.29
C ALA A 54 8.72 -11.99 -15.14
N GLN A 55 9.39 -13.00 -14.58
CA GLN A 55 10.38 -13.81 -15.34
C GLN A 55 9.75 -14.54 -16.54
N ARG A 56 8.47 -14.95 -16.43
CA ARG A 56 7.73 -15.58 -17.54
C ARG A 56 7.06 -14.56 -18.47
N GLY A 57 7.20 -13.26 -18.21
CA GLY A 57 6.57 -12.20 -19.01
C GLY A 57 5.05 -12.04 -18.77
N GLU A 58 4.52 -12.62 -17.70
CA GLU A 58 3.10 -12.58 -17.35
C GLU A 58 2.69 -11.27 -16.66
N CYS A 59 3.62 -10.54 -16.06
CA CYS A 59 3.43 -9.22 -15.51
C CYS A 59 4.71 -8.39 -15.63
N GLN A 60 4.59 -7.08 -15.38
CA GLN A 60 5.72 -6.17 -15.33
C GLN A 60 5.84 -5.61 -13.92
N ILE A 61 7.07 -5.59 -13.39
CA ILE A 61 7.40 -4.93 -12.13
C ILE A 61 8.23 -3.70 -12.46
N VAL A 62 7.83 -2.56 -11.89
CA VAL A 62 8.55 -1.29 -12.04
C VAL A 62 8.98 -0.76 -10.68
N THR A 63 10.06 -0.02 -10.67
CA THR A 63 10.57 0.71 -9.51
C THR A 63 11.14 2.04 -9.99
N PHE A 64 11.25 3.00 -9.08
CA PHE A 64 11.74 4.33 -9.39
C PHE A 64 12.73 4.76 -8.31
N ASP A 65 13.82 5.35 -8.71
CA ASP A 65 14.65 6.13 -7.82
C ASP A 65 13.91 7.43 -7.52
N THR A 66 13.91 7.85 -6.27
CA THR A 66 13.15 9.02 -5.81
C THR A 66 13.96 9.85 -4.83
N GLU A 67 13.76 11.16 -4.87
CA GLU A 67 14.38 12.15 -4.00
C GLU A 67 13.35 12.79 -3.05
N PRO A 68 13.77 13.38 -1.93
CA PRO A 68 12.88 14.18 -1.10
C PRO A 68 12.17 15.28 -1.92
N GLY A 69 10.84 15.27 -1.87
CA GLY A 69 9.98 16.11 -2.71
C GLY A 69 9.25 15.35 -3.81
N ASP A 70 9.75 14.18 -4.20
CA ASP A 70 9.01 13.29 -5.08
C ASP A 70 7.86 12.60 -4.34
N VAL A 71 6.92 12.08 -5.11
CA VAL A 71 5.81 11.29 -4.58
C VAL A 71 5.41 10.19 -5.54
N THR A 72 5.15 9.00 -5.01
CA THR A 72 4.49 7.94 -5.77
C THR A 72 3.03 7.81 -5.32
N ILE A 73 2.12 7.73 -6.29
CA ILE A 73 0.69 7.54 -6.05
C ILE A 73 0.27 6.25 -6.74
N HIS A 74 -0.40 5.37 -5.99
CA HIS A 74 -0.89 4.10 -6.51
C HIS A 74 -2.22 3.75 -5.87
N HIS A 75 -3.03 2.97 -6.56
CA HIS A 75 -4.29 2.46 -6.05
C HIS A 75 -4.04 1.48 -4.89
N ALA A 76 -4.94 1.44 -3.90
CA ALA A 76 -4.79 0.60 -2.72
C ALA A 76 -4.64 -0.90 -3.04
N ARG A 77 -5.25 -1.37 -4.13
CA ARG A 77 -5.16 -2.76 -4.61
C ARG A 77 -3.90 -3.06 -5.41
N THR A 78 -3.06 -2.07 -5.72
CA THR A 78 -1.81 -2.33 -6.45
C THR A 78 -0.90 -3.22 -5.60
N ILE A 79 -0.50 -4.37 -6.15
CA ILE A 79 0.51 -5.23 -5.52
C ILE A 79 1.83 -4.48 -5.54
N HIS A 80 2.39 -4.29 -4.37
CA HIS A 80 3.64 -3.56 -4.19
C HIS A 80 4.43 -4.12 -3.01
N GLY A 81 5.71 -3.85 -3.00
CA GLY A 81 6.61 -4.27 -1.95
C GLY A 81 7.94 -3.54 -2.06
N ALA A 82 8.87 -3.87 -1.21
CA ALA A 82 10.24 -3.38 -1.30
C ALA A 82 11.20 -4.50 -0.95
N GLY A 83 12.36 -4.48 -1.59
CA GLY A 83 13.49 -5.30 -1.19
C GLY A 83 14.09 -4.84 0.14
N PRO A 84 15.06 -5.57 0.69
CA PRO A 84 15.80 -5.13 1.85
C PRO A 84 16.59 -3.85 1.54
N ASN A 85 16.79 -3.02 2.55
CA ASN A 85 17.76 -1.95 2.47
C ASN A 85 19.16 -2.55 2.73
N THR A 86 19.96 -2.63 1.70
CA THR A 86 21.34 -3.13 1.74
C THR A 86 22.37 -1.99 1.82
N SER A 87 21.90 -0.74 1.76
CA SER A 87 22.75 0.43 1.92
C SER A 87 23.12 0.67 3.39
N SER A 88 24.11 1.52 3.63
CA SER A 88 24.51 1.93 4.99
C SER A 88 23.62 3.06 5.56
N ARG A 89 22.60 3.53 4.84
CA ARG A 89 21.77 4.67 5.22
C ARG A 89 20.35 4.24 5.58
N SER A 90 19.70 4.98 6.46
CA SER A 90 18.26 4.83 6.70
C SER A 90 17.45 5.27 5.47
N ARG A 91 16.32 4.64 5.26
CA ARG A 91 15.33 5.02 4.27
C ARG A 91 14.02 5.36 4.98
N ARG A 92 13.77 6.63 5.18
CA ARG A 92 12.56 7.16 5.82
C ARG A 92 11.56 7.62 4.78
N ALA A 93 10.29 7.42 5.04
CA ALA A 93 9.21 7.88 4.17
C ALA A 93 7.93 8.11 4.97
N ILE A 94 7.05 8.94 4.43
CA ILE A 94 5.69 9.12 4.90
C ILE A 94 4.75 8.37 3.96
N SER A 95 3.86 7.55 4.52
CA SER A 95 2.79 6.90 3.77
C SER A 95 1.44 7.54 4.14
N LEU A 96 0.81 8.18 3.16
CA LEU A 96 -0.50 8.81 3.30
C LEU A 96 -1.54 8.00 2.53
N ARG A 97 -2.72 7.86 3.10
CA ARG A 97 -3.85 7.16 2.47
C ARG A 97 -5.00 8.13 2.29
N TYR A 98 -5.57 8.10 1.10
CA TYR A 98 -6.76 8.87 0.75
C TYR A 98 -7.82 7.91 0.26
N CYS A 99 -9.08 8.22 0.50
CA CYS A 99 -10.23 7.52 -0.06
C CYS A 99 -11.14 8.52 -0.77
N GLY A 100 -11.98 8.02 -1.66
CA GLY A 100 -13.01 8.81 -2.31
C GLY A 100 -14.16 9.14 -1.37
N ASP A 101 -15.03 9.98 -1.83
CA ASP A 101 -16.23 10.48 -1.13
C ASP A 101 -17.31 9.41 -0.93
N ASP A 102 -17.24 8.32 -1.68
CA ASP A 102 -18.11 7.14 -1.56
C ASP A 102 -17.55 6.04 -0.64
N ALA A 103 -16.38 6.27 -0.03
CA ALA A 103 -15.77 5.29 0.84
C ALA A 103 -16.47 5.21 2.19
N VAL A 104 -16.80 4.00 2.59
CA VAL A 104 -17.38 3.71 3.89
C VAL A 104 -16.43 2.85 4.72
N TYR A 105 -16.56 2.97 6.04
CA TYR A 105 -15.78 2.17 6.96
C TYR A 105 -16.26 0.71 6.93
N LEU A 106 -15.30 -0.20 6.77
CA LEU A 106 -15.54 -1.64 6.79
C LEU A 106 -14.58 -2.31 7.78
N THR A 107 -15.16 -2.94 8.79
CA THR A 107 -14.40 -3.81 9.70
C THR A 107 -14.12 -5.14 9.00
N ARG A 108 -12.85 -5.45 8.82
CA ARG A 108 -12.45 -6.73 8.22
C ARG A 108 -11.99 -7.70 9.32
N PRO A 109 -12.40 -8.98 9.27
CA PRO A 109 -11.86 -10.00 10.14
C PRO A 109 -10.34 -10.02 10.10
N GLY A 110 -9.68 -10.14 11.25
CA GLY A 110 -8.23 -10.15 11.37
C GLY A 110 -7.52 -8.79 11.15
N SER A 111 -8.27 -7.76 10.80
CA SER A 111 -7.68 -6.41 10.67
C SER A 111 -7.40 -5.84 12.06
N PRO A 112 -6.15 -5.40 12.35
CA PRO A 112 -5.85 -4.81 13.64
C PRO A 112 -6.63 -3.50 13.81
N ALA A 113 -7.27 -3.34 14.97
CA ALA A 113 -7.90 -2.09 15.34
C ALA A 113 -6.83 -0.98 15.36
N LYS A 114 -7.13 0.15 14.71
CA LYS A 114 -6.26 1.31 14.74
C LYS A 114 -6.78 2.29 15.78
N ALA A 115 -5.88 2.84 16.59
CA ALA A 115 -6.25 3.76 17.67
C ALA A 115 -7.11 4.95 17.21
N HIS A 116 -6.89 5.43 16.00
CA HIS A 116 -7.65 6.54 15.41
C HIS A 116 -8.96 6.12 14.73
N HIS A 117 -9.37 4.86 14.84
CA HIS A 117 -10.65 4.38 14.32
C HIS A 117 -11.66 4.04 15.43
N VAL A 118 -11.41 4.45 16.68
CA VAL A 118 -12.29 4.12 17.81
C VAL A 118 -13.70 4.71 17.72
N ASN A 119 -13.86 5.80 16.99
CA ASN A 119 -15.14 6.50 16.83
C ASN A 119 -15.77 6.29 15.45
N VAL A 120 -15.26 5.35 14.66
CA VAL A 120 -15.78 5.08 13.31
C VAL A 120 -16.82 3.98 13.39
N VAL A 121 -18.00 4.23 12.83
CA VAL A 121 -19.11 3.29 12.79
C VAL A 121 -19.06 2.48 11.50
N GLU A 122 -19.29 1.16 11.62
CA GLU A 122 -19.40 0.27 10.46
C GLU A 122 -20.41 0.79 9.44
N GLY A 123 -20.02 0.89 8.19
CA GLY A 123 -20.83 1.39 7.07
C GLY A 123 -20.98 2.92 7.02
N ALA A 124 -20.44 3.66 7.99
CA ALA A 124 -20.45 5.12 7.94
C ALA A 124 -19.42 5.68 6.95
N GLU A 125 -19.72 6.85 6.40
CA GLU A 125 -18.76 7.60 5.58
C GLU A 125 -17.52 7.99 6.40
N LEU A 126 -16.37 7.99 5.73
CA LEU A 126 -15.08 8.33 6.33
C LEU A 126 -14.81 9.83 6.27
N HIS A 127 -15.63 10.63 6.97
CA HIS A 127 -15.38 12.06 7.14
C HIS A 127 -15.64 12.48 8.59
N ASN A 128 -14.61 12.50 9.38
CA ASN A 128 -14.62 12.89 10.78
C ASN A 128 -13.26 13.51 11.15
N ASP A 129 -13.05 13.80 12.41
CA ASP A 129 -11.81 14.42 12.89
C ASP A 129 -10.55 13.56 12.62
N ASP A 130 -10.70 12.22 12.58
CA ASP A 130 -9.62 11.30 12.27
C ASP A 130 -9.39 11.13 10.76
N CYS A 131 -10.42 11.38 9.96
CA CYS A 131 -10.42 11.26 8.50
C CYS A 131 -11.01 12.55 7.88
N PRO A 132 -10.32 13.69 7.97
CA PRO A 132 -10.83 14.96 7.49
C PRO A 132 -10.90 15.01 5.97
N ILE A 133 -11.89 15.72 5.45
CA ILE A 133 -11.97 16.02 4.02
C ILE A 133 -10.84 16.99 3.67
N VAL A 134 -9.92 16.54 2.84
CA VAL A 134 -8.76 17.32 2.40
C VAL A 134 -8.97 18.04 1.08
N TRP A 135 -9.99 17.64 0.31
CA TRP A 135 -10.36 18.25 -0.96
C TRP A 135 -11.84 18.00 -1.29
N ARG A 136 -12.50 18.98 -1.85
CA ARG A 136 -13.85 18.88 -2.44
C ARG A 136 -13.82 19.46 -3.84
N ARG A 137 -14.63 18.90 -4.71
CA ARG A 137 -14.92 19.52 -6.00
C ARG A 137 -15.94 20.64 -5.76
N ASP A 138 -15.68 21.83 -6.32
CA ASP A 138 -16.62 22.95 -6.35
C ASP A 138 -17.79 22.65 -7.29
#